data_2f2327f486765c04329a8f691e2177e4
#
_entry.id   2f2327f486765c04329a8f691e2177e4
#
_cell.length_a   1.000
_cell.length_b   1.000
_cell.length_c   1.000
_cell.angle_alpha   90.00
_cell.angle_beta   90.00
_cell.angle_gamma   90.00
#
_symmetry.space_group_name_H-M   'P 1'
#
loop_
_entity.id
_entity.type
_entity.pdbx_description
1 polymer ?
#
loop_
_entity_poly.entity_id
_entity_poly.type
_entity_poly.pdbx_seq_one_letter_code
_entity_poly.pdbx_strand_id
1 'polypeptide(L)'
;RCGNVYSQMWSMPDINFTMSDEDNKAKILDLLGKVYMGVPSDCWLKICIVSQRMDEKSFRENVLLHRNLDGLDKWRVERNRLIRQCVQDAGNVVQHKYLILSTNKQNVTDARSRLRQVQGNLLAELSNLGCTIKPITNNERLEVLHNFFRRGEEGRFQFSFDDYGKLGNDFRNTIAPDAMRFTTQHAEIDDGFAKAMTIA
;
A
#
# COMPACT_ATOMS: atom_id res chain seq x y z
N ARG A 1 14.24 20.73 -5.85
CA ARG A 1 14.03 19.87 -7.05
C ARG A 1 14.56 18.51 -6.66
N CYS A 2 13.70 17.57 -6.27
CA CYS A 2 14.04 16.16 -6.36
C CYS A 2 14.30 15.89 -7.83
N GLY A 3 15.49 15.39 -8.18
CA GLY A 3 15.90 15.16 -9.56
C GLY A 3 14.86 14.34 -10.33
N ASN A 4 15.11 14.09 -11.61
CA ASN A 4 14.21 13.39 -12.53
C ASN A 4 13.99 11.91 -12.14
N VAL A 5 13.47 11.65 -10.93
CA VAL A 5 13.17 10.32 -10.42
C VAL A 5 11.78 9.93 -10.86
N TYR A 6 11.71 8.83 -11.58
CA TYR A 6 10.46 8.22 -12.05
C TYR A 6 10.25 6.90 -11.33
N SER A 7 9.00 6.59 -10.98
CA SER A 7 8.69 5.37 -10.25
C SER A 7 7.38 4.73 -10.69
N GLN A 8 7.34 3.41 -10.60
CA GLN A 8 6.13 2.61 -10.70
C GLN A 8 5.84 1.92 -9.37
N MET A 9 4.57 1.65 -9.09
CA MET A 9 4.13 1.06 -7.84
C MET A 9 3.12 -0.06 -8.11
N TRP A 10 3.24 -1.14 -7.36
CA TRP A 10 2.33 -2.30 -7.40
C TRP A 10 1.87 -2.66 -6.00
N SER A 11 0.65 -3.12 -5.87
CA SER A 11 0.16 -3.81 -4.69
C SER A 11 0.68 -5.24 -4.70
N MET A 12 1.19 -5.70 -3.57
CA MET A 12 1.76 -7.03 -3.40
C MET A 12 0.95 -7.80 -2.35
N PRO A 13 0.46 -9.00 -2.65
CA PRO A 13 -0.19 -9.87 -1.68
C PRO A 13 0.83 -10.46 -0.72
N ASP A 14 0.35 -11.11 0.32
CA ASP A 14 1.20 -11.89 1.22
C ASP A 14 1.75 -13.14 0.52
N ILE A 15 2.99 -13.47 0.84
CA ILE A 15 3.62 -14.74 0.49
C ILE A 15 3.44 -15.65 1.70
N ASN A 16 2.91 -16.84 1.48
CA ASN A 16 2.69 -17.80 2.55
C ASN A 16 4.01 -18.47 2.96
N PHE A 17 4.86 -17.74 3.67
CA PHE A 17 6.14 -18.24 4.17
C PHE A 17 5.98 -19.06 5.45
N THR A 18 5.12 -18.60 6.36
CA THR A 18 5.02 -19.17 7.72
C THR A 18 4.46 -20.58 7.72
N MET A 19 3.53 -20.89 6.82
CA MET A 19 2.88 -22.22 6.72
C MET A 19 3.61 -23.16 5.77
N SER A 20 4.69 -22.73 5.14
CA SER A 20 5.49 -23.57 4.23
C SER A 20 6.43 -24.46 5.00
N ASP A 21 6.75 -25.63 4.43
CA ASP A 21 7.80 -26.51 4.90
C ASP A 21 9.20 -25.88 4.69
N GLU A 22 10.23 -26.45 5.30
CA GLU A 22 11.59 -25.88 5.27
C GLU A 22 12.18 -25.83 3.84
N ASP A 23 11.87 -26.81 3.00
CA ASP A 23 12.36 -26.83 1.62
C ASP A 23 11.71 -25.73 0.78
N ASN A 24 10.43 -25.48 0.97
CA ASN A 24 9.73 -24.37 0.30
C ASN A 24 10.17 -23.02 0.86
N LYS A 25 10.42 -22.88 2.15
CA LYS A 25 11.01 -21.67 2.73
C LYS A 25 12.35 -21.32 2.10
N ALA A 26 13.23 -22.33 1.94
CA ALA A 26 14.53 -22.14 1.29
C ALA A 26 14.37 -21.68 -0.17
N LYS A 27 13.45 -22.29 -0.92
CA LYS A 27 13.11 -21.87 -2.31
C LYS A 27 12.58 -20.45 -2.37
N ILE A 28 11.69 -20.05 -1.45
CA ILE A 28 11.15 -18.70 -1.39
C ILE A 28 12.28 -17.68 -1.16
N LEU A 29 13.22 -17.97 -0.26
CA LEU A 29 14.38 -17.11 0.00
C LEU A 29 15.32 -17.00 -1.21
N ASP A 30 15.60 -18.11 -1.91
CA ASP A 30 16.42 -18.12 -3.13
C ASP A 30 15.75 -17.27 -4.24
N LEU A 31 14.46 -17.46 -4.47
CA LEU A 31 13.70 -16.69 -5.46
C LEU A 31 13.63 -15.20 -5.08
N LEU A 32 13.45 -14.89 -3.81
CA LEU A 32 13.49 -13.51 -3.34
C LEU A 32 14.87 -12.87 -3.57
N GLY A 33 15.94 -13.64 -3.33
CA GLY A 33 17.30 -13.24 -3.68
C GLY A 33 17.46 -12.90 -5.17
N LYS A 34 16.88 -13.70 -6.06
CA LYS A 34 16.88 -13.44 -7.51
C LYS A 34 16.13 -12.17 -7.87
N VAL A 35 15.00 -11.89 -7.21
CA VAL A 35 14.26 -10.62 -7.37
C VAL A 35 15.15 -9.42 -7.06
N TYR A 36 15.89 -9.45 -5.93
CA TYR A 36 16.77 -8.35 -5.56
C TYR A 36 18.00 -8.23 -6.48
N MET A 37 18.63 -9.36 -6.82
CA MET A 37 19.80 -9.37 -7.73
C MET A 37 19.42 -8.97 -9.16
N GLY A 38 18.18 -9.17 -9.58
CA GLY A 38 17.69 -8.77 -10.89
C GLY A 38 17.44 -7.26 -11.05
N VAL A 39 17.56 -6.47 -9.97
CA VAL A 39 17.42 -5.02 -10.03
C VAL A 39 18.74 -4.37 -10.43
N PRO A 40 18.80 -3.65 -11.57
CA PRO A 40 20.03 -3.00 -12.02
C PRO A 40 20.47 -1.86 -11.09
N SER A 41 21.74 -1.52 -11.10
CA SER A 41 22.35 -0.49 -10.24
C SER A 41 21.82 0.94 -10.47
N ASP A 42 21.18 1.20 -11.62
CA ASP A 42 20.52 2.47 -11.95
C ASP A 42 19.04 2.52 -11.54
N CYS A 43 18.58 1.49 -10.85
CA CYS A 43 17.21 1.37 -10.35
C CYS A 43 17.22 1.09 -8.84
N TRP A 44 16.14 1.49 -8.17
CA TRP A 44 15.92 1.22 -6.74
C TRP A 44 14.62 0.48 -6.55
N LEU A 45 14.67 -0.61 -5.82
CA LEU A 45 13.50 -1.36 -5.37
C LEU A 45 13.21 -1.02 -3.91
N LYS A 46 11.98 -0.60 -3.62
CA LYS A 46 11.52 -0.33 -2.27
C LYS A 46 10.27 -1.18 -1.98
N ILE A 47 10.26 -1.84 -0.83
CA ILE A 47 9.08 -2.44 -0.26
C ILE A 47 8.52 -1.47 0.77
N CYS A 48 7.25 -1.13 0.67
CA CYS A 48 6.56 -0.27 1.60
C CYS A 48 5.41 -1.05 2.23
N ILE A 49 5.38 -1.12 3.55
CA ILE A 49 4.31 -1.74 4.32
C ILE A 49 3.57 -0.62 5.03
N VAL A 50 2.30 -0.46 4.73
CA VAL A 50 1.44 0.56 5.31
C VAL A 50 0.37 -0.12 6.15
N SER A 51 0.39 0.15 7.44
CA SER A 51 -0.66 -0.28 8.37
C SER A 51 -1.67 0.85 8.50
N GLN A 52 -2.89 0.62 8.09
CA GLN A 52 -3.98 1.59 8.20
C GLN A 52 -5.21 0.97 8.82
N ARG A 53 -6.06 1.80 9.39
CA ARG A 53 -7.36 1.33 9.86
C ARG A 53 -8.25 1.03 8.65
N MET A 54 -8.95 -0.09 8.71
CA MET A 54 -9.97 -0.41 7.71
C MET A 54 -11.13 0.56 7.89
N ASP A 55 -11.61 1.18 6.81
CA ASP A 55 -12.79 2.02 6.87
C ASP A 55 -14.04 1.18 7.20
N GLU A 56 -15.04 1.81 7.83
CA GLU A 56 -16.23 1.09 8.32
C GLU A 56 -17.07 0.48 7.19
N LYS A 57 -17.05 1.11 6.01
CA LYS A 57 -17.79 0.61 4.85
C LYS A 57 -17.15 -0.68 4.32
N SER A 58 -15.84 -0.67 4.09
CA SER A 58 -15.09 -1.86 3.66
C SER A 58 -15.15 -2.98 4.70
N PHE A 59 -15.12 -2.66 5.99
CA PHE A 59 -15.31 -3.63 7.05
C PHE A 59 -16.69 -4.30 6.97
N ARG A 60 -17.73 -3.50 6.79
CA ARG A 60 -19.12 -3.99 6.70
C ARG A 60 -19.33 -4.85 5.46
N GLU A 61 -18.79 -4.45 4.32
CA GLU A 61 -18.99 -5.14 3.05
C GLU A 61 -18.16 -6.43 2.92
N ASN A 62 -16.93 -6.45 3.43
CA ASN A 62 -16.01 -7.56 3.21
C ASN A 62 -15.88 -8.53 4.38
N VAL A 63 -16.22 -8.12 5.60
CA VAL A 63 -15.99 -8.93 6.81
C VAL A 63 -17.30 -9.40 7.44
N LEU A 64 -18.35 -8.58 7.44
CA LEU A 64 -19.61 -8.92 8.06
C LEU A 64 -20.50 -9.72 7.10
N LEU A 65 -21.20 -10.71 7.65
CA LEU A 65 -22.20 -11.48 6.92
C LEU A 65 -23.50 -10.69 6.80
N HIS A 66 -24.02 -10.60 5.59
CA HIS A 66 -25.35 -10.03 5.33
C HIS A 66 -26.46 -10.94 5.81
N ARG A 67 -27.61 -10.37 6.16
CA ARG A 67 -28.84 -11.14 6.46
C ARG A 67 -29.42 -11.62 5.14
N ASN A 68 -29.81 -12.91 5.10
CA ASN A 68 -30.42 -13.52 3.92
C ASN A 68 -31.90 -13.85 4.15
N LEU A 69 -32.48 -13.42 5.29
CA LEU A 69 -33.86 -13.70 5.69
C LEU A 69 -34.20 -15.20 5.74
N ASP A 70 -33.20 -16.00 6.13
CA ASP A 70 -33.31 -17.43 6.37
C ASP A 70 -33.20 -17.76 7.87
N GLY A 71 -33.47 -19.00 8.25
CA GLY A 71 -33.41 -19.44 9.65
C GLY A 71 -32.04 -19.32 10.33
N LEU A 72 -30.98 -18.94 9.58
CA LEU A 72 -29.61 -18.82 10.07
C LEU A 72 -29.22 -17.37 10.46
N ASP A 73 -30.09 -16.41 10.29
CA ASP A 73 -29.77 -14.99 10.53
C ASP A 73 -29.40 -14.70 11.99
N LYS A 74 -29.96 -15.42 12.95
CA LYS A 74 -29.57 -15.31 14.35
C LYS A 74 -28.05 -15.61 14.56
N TRP A 75 -27.53 -16.60 13.84
CA TRP A 75 -26.13 -16.98 13.91
C TRP A 75 -25.23 -15.99 13.20
N ARG A 76 -25.68 -15.42 12.06
CA ARG A 76 -24.95 -14.34 11.37
C ARG A 76 -24.82 -13.10 12.23
N VAL A 77 -25.89 -12.72 12.91
CA VAL A 77 -25.89 -11.57 13.84
C VAL A 77 -24.91 -11.81 15.00
N GLU A 78 -24.98 -12.99 15.62
CA GLU A 78 -24.06 -13.31 16.73
C GLU A 78 -22.60 -13.37 16.28
N ARG A 79 -22.30 -14.01 15.15
CA ARG A 79 -20.95 -13.98 14.56
C ARG A 79 -20.49 -12.55 14.31
N ASN A 80 -21.30 -11.71 13.71
CA ASN A 80 -20.97 -10.32 13.44
C ASN A 80 -20.73 -9.52 14.73
N ARG A 81 -21.47 -9.83 15.81
CA ARG A 81 -21.23 -9.23 17.13
C ARG A 81 -19.86 -9.60 17.68
N LEU A 82 -19.51 -10.88 17.65
CA LEU A 82 -18.21 -11.36 18.12
C LEU A 82 -17.06 -10.75 17.31
N ILE A 83 -17.18 -10.70 15.98
CA ILE A 83 -16.17 -10.08 15.12
C ILE A 83 -15.97 -8.61 15.47
N ARG A 84 -17.06 -7.85 15.68
CA ARG A 84 -16.94 -6.44 16.08
C ARG A 84 -16.23 -6.26 17.42
N GLN A 85 -16.49 -7.12 18.39
CA GLN A 85 -15.78 -7.10 19.67
C GLN A 85 -14.28 -7.38 19.47
N CYS A 86 -13.92 -8.45 18.74
CA CYS A 86 -12.51 -8.75 18.45
C CYS A 86 -11.79 -7.58 17.74
N VAL A 87 -12.47 -6.90 16.83
CA VAL A 87 -11.93 -5.76 16.09
C VAL A 87 -11.75 -4.53 16.99
N GLN A 88 -12.66 -4.27 17.91
CA GLN A 88 -12.52 -3.20 18.90
C GLN A 88 -11.31 -3.44 19.80
N ASP A 89 -11.10 -4.67 20.23
CA ASP A 89 -9.97 -5.05 21.10
C ASP A 89 -8.63 -5.07 20.36
N ALA A 90 -8.60 -5.52 19.10
CA ALA A 90 -7.37 -5.67 18.30
C ALA A 90 -7.00 -4.44 17.45
N GLY A 91 -7.88 -3.42 17.37
CA GLY A 91 -7.69 -2.23 16.54
C GLY A 91 -7.68 -2.53 15.05
N ASN A 92 -8.79 -2.69 14.44
CA ASN A 92 -9.12 -2.84 12.99
C ASN A 92 -8.03 -2.35 11.98
N VAL A 93 -6.81 -2.93 12.06
CA VAL A 93 -5.66 -2.52 11.25
C VAL A 93 -5.42 -3.55 10.14
N VAL A 94 -5.35 -3.07 8.92
CA VAL A 94 -4.98 -3.85 7.74
C VAL A 94 -3.61 -3.40 7.25
N GLN A 95 -2.78 -4.37 6.89
CA GLN A 95 -1.48 -4.10 6.29
C GLN A 95 -1.58 -4.20 4.77
N HIS A 96 -1.23 -3.12 4.10
CA HIS A 96 -1.05 -3.07 2.66
C HIS A 96 0.43 -3.10 2.33
N LYS A 97 0.82 -3.94 1.39
CA LYS A 97 2.20 -4.08 0.93
C LYS A 97 2.31 -3.57 -0.49
N TYR A 98 3.30 -2.73 -0.70
CA TYR A 98 3.55 -2.09 -1.99
C TYR A 98 5.00 -2.31 -2.40
N LEU A 99 5.19 -2.62 -3.66
CA LEU A 99 6.47 -2.68 -4.32
C LEU A 99 6.65 -1.45 -5.18
N ILE A 100 7.75 -0.72 -5.03
CA ILE A 100 8.04 0.51 -5.75
C ILE A 100 9.38 0.37 -6.45
N LEU A 101 9.37 0.42 -7.78
CA LEU A 101 10.57 0.47 -8.61
C LEU A 101 10.78 1.91 -9.07
N SER A 102 11.99 2.42 -8.87
CA SER A 102 12.36 3.80 -9.21
C SER A 102 13.63 3.83 -10.04
N THR A 103 13.74 4.82 -10.93
CA THR A 103 14.95 5.10 -11.72
C THR A 103 15.16 6.61 -11.86
N ASN A 104 16.41 7.04 -12.04
CA ASN A 104 16.73 8.42 -12.32
C ASN A 104 17.13 8.56 -13.79
N LYS A 105 16.35 9.29 -14.58
CA LYS A 105 16.59 9.53 -16.01
C LYS A 105 16.28 11.00 -16.36
N GLN A 106 16.88 11.50 -17.42
CA GLN A 106 16.70 12.91 -17.82
C GLN A 106 15.30 13.21 -18.34
N ASN A 107 14.66 12.23 -19.00
CA ASN A 107 13.34 12.40 -19.58
C ASN A 107 12.41 11.22 -19.28
N VAL A 108 11.11 11.45 -19.46
CA VAL A 108 10.03 10.48 -19.18
C VAL A 108 10.12 9.25 -20.10
N THR A 109 10.52 9.44 -21.37
CA THR A 109 10.55 8.37 -22.36
C THR A 109 11.58 7.32 -22.00
N ASP A 110 12.81 7.75 -21.67
CA ASP A 110 13.89 6.85 -21.25
C ASP A 110 13.56 6.16 -19.92
N ALA A 111 12.99 6.91 -18.97
CA ALA A 111 12.55 6.34 -17.71
C ALA A 111 11.49 5.26 -17.91
N ARG A 112 10.50 5.51 -18.77
CA ARG A 112 9.44 4.56 -19.07
C ARG A 112 9.97 3.30 -19.75
N SER A 113 10.89 3.44 -20.70
CA SER A 113 11.54 2.32 -21.38
C SER A 113 12.32 1.47 -20.38
N ARG A 114 13.12 2.13 -19.50
CA ARG A 114 13.91 1.44 -18.49
C ARG A 114 13.05 0.71 -17.46
N LEU A 115 12.03 1.36 -16.93
CA LEU A 115 11.11 0.75 -15.97
C LEU A 115 10.38 -0.45 -16.57
N ARG A 116 9.94 -0.38 -17.84
CA ARG A 116 9.30 -1.51 -18.52
C ARG A 116 10.25 -2.70 -18.69
N GLN A 117 11.50 -2.46 -19.04
CA GLN A 117 12.51 -3.51 -19.18
C GLN A 117 12.72 -4.26 -17.86
N VAL A 118 12.95 -3.53 -16.76
CA VAL A 118 13.16 -4.12 -15.42
C VAL A 118 11.89 -4.78 -14.90
N GLN A 119 10.73 -4.16 -15.15
CA GLN A 119 9.43 -4.70 -14.77
C GLN A 119 9.19 -6.10 -15.33
N GLY A 120 9.54 -6.36 -16.60
CA GLY A 120 9.34 -7.69 -17.20
C GLY A 120 10.02 -8.79 -16.41
N ASN A 121 11.29 -8.61 -16.08
CA ASN A 121 12.06 -9.56 -15.27
C ASN A 121 11.51 -9.68 -13.84
N LEU A 122 11.20 -8.55 -13.21
CA LEU A 122 10.67 -8.50 -11.86
C LEU A 122 9.33 -9.25 -11.73
N LEU A 123 8.42 -9.05 -12.69
CA LEU A 123 7.12 -9.73 -12.72
C LEU A 123 7.28 -11.26 -12.91
N ALA A 124 8.22 -11.69 -13.76
CA ALA A 124 8.48 -13.09 -13.97
C ALA A 124 8.99 -13.78 -12.68
N GLU A 125 9.95 -13.18 -12.00
CA GLU A 125 10.49 -13.74 -10.75
C GLU A 125 9.45 -13.73 -9.62
N LEU A 126 8.66 -12.68 -9.48
CA LEU A 126 7.57 -12.63 -8.49
C LEU A 126 6.46 -13.64 -8.80
N SER A 127 6.17 -13.89 -10.08
CA SER A 127 5.23 -14.94 -10.48
C SER A 127 5.72 -16.33 -10.11
N ASN A 128 7.04 -16.59 -10.25
CA ASN A 128 7.67 -17.84 -9.82
C ASN A 128 7.54 -18.05 -8.30
N LEU A 129 7.50 -16.96 -7.54
CA LEU A 129 7.21 -16.97 -6.09
C LEU A 129 5.72 -17.23 -5.75
N GLY A 130 4.85 -17.32 -6.75
CA GLY A 130 3.40 -17.37 -6.54
C GLY A 130 2.81 -16.02 -6.14
N CYS A 131 3.57 -14.93 -6.24
CA CYS A 131 3.17 -13.59 -5.86
C CYS A 131 2.69 -12.81 -7.09
N THR A 132 1.37 -12.68 -7.24
CA THR A 132 0.78 -11.90 -8.35
C THR A 132 0.58 -10.46 -7.90
N ILE A 133 1.48 -9.57 -8.34
CA ILE A 133 1.38 -8.14 -8.05
C ILE A 133 0.44 -7.44 -9.03
N LYS A 134 -0.28 -6.41 -8.53
CA LYS A 134 -1.21 -5.60 -9.33
C LYS A 134 -0.66 -4.18 -9.48
N PRO A 135 -0.62 -3.61 -10.70
CA PRO A 135 -0.22 -2.23 -10.90
C PRO A 135 -1.21 -1.29 -10.20
N ILE A 136 -0.67 -0.25 -9.58
CA ILE A 136 -1.44 0.79 -8.91
C ILE A 136 -1.48 2.02 -9.82
N THR A 137 -2.66 2.57 -10.02
CA THR A 137 -2.88 3.81 -10.76
C THR A 137 -2.35 5.02 -9.99
N ASN A 138 -2.21 6.15 -10.68
CA ASN A 138 -1.80 7.39 -10.02
C ASN A 138 -2.82 7.85 -8.95
N ASN A 139 -4.12 7.67 -9.19
CA ASN A 139 -5.16 8.01 -8.21
C ASN A 139 -5.06 7.12 -6.97
N GLU A 140 -4.94 5.81 -7.12
CA GLU A 140 -4.76 4.89 -5.99
C GLU A 140 -3.47 5.19 -5.21
N ARG A 141 -2.41 5.62 -5.90
CA ARG A 141 -1.17 6.05 -5.24
C ARG A 141 -1.34 7.32 -4.42
N LEU A 142 -2.12 8.28 -4.92
CA LEU A 142 -2.49 9.47 -4.16
C LEU A 142 -3.37 9.13 -2.96
N GLU A 143 -4.29 8.18 -3.11
CA GLU A 143 -5.12 7.68 -2.01
C GLU A 143 -4.28 7.05 -0.88
N VAL A 144 -3.25 6.25 -1.23
CA VAL A 144 -2.32 5.70 -0.23
C VAL A 144 -1.61 6.82 0.55
N LEU A 145 -1.19 7.90 -0.14
CA LEU A 145 -0.56 9.05 0.49
C LEU A 145 -1.56 9.86 1.34
N HIS A 146 -2.78 10.06 0.85
CA HIS A 146 -3.86 10.69 1.60
C HIS A 146 -4.10 9.95 2.92
N ASN A 147 -4.32 8.64 2.86
CA ASN A 147 -4.60 7.82 4.04
C ASN A 147 -3.42 7.78 5.03
N PHE A 148 -2.19 8.00 4.54
CA PHE A 148 -1.02 8.11 5.40
C PHE A 148 -0.95 9.44 6.15
N PHE A 149 -1.20 10.57 5.46
CA PHE A 149 -1.07 11.90 6.02
C PHE A 149 -2.34 12.41 6.70
N ARG A 150 -3.53 12.01 6.23
CA ARG A 150 -4.83 12.40 6.78
C ARG A 150 -5.49 11.24 7.51
N ARG A 151 -4.96 10.91 8.67
CA ARG A 151 -5.49 9.84 9.51
C ARG A 151 -6.88 10.20 10.05
N GLY A 152 -7.81 9.23 9.97
CA GLY A 152 -9.21 9.43 10.35
C GLY A 152 -10.10 9.88 9.19
N GLU A 153 -9.51 10.17 8.03
CA GLU A 153 -10.22 10.49 6.80
C GLU A 153 -10.10 9.38 5.73
N GLU A 154 -9.74 8.17 6.17
CA GLU A 154 -9.65 7.00 5.30
C GLU A 154 -11.01 6.77 4.60
N GLY A 155 -10.97 6.56 3.29
CA GLY A 155 -12.17 6.41 2.46
C GLY A 155 -12.85 7.73 2.05
N ARG A 156 -12.34 8.90 2.45
CA ARG A 156 -12.82 10.22 2.00
C ARG A 156 -12.05 10.80 0.83
N PHE A 157 -11.06 10.08 0.33
CA PHE A 157 -10.26 10.53 -0.81
C PHE A 157 -11.15 10.81 -2.03
N GLN A 158 -11.09 12.04 -2.55
CA GLN A 158 -11.82 12.45 -3.75
C GLN A 158 -10.89 13.29 -4.62
N PHE A 159 -10.24 12.65 -5.57
CA PHE A 159 -9.44 13.33 -6.58
C PHE A 159 -9.45 12.53 -7.88
N SER A 160 -9.49 13.23 -9.01
CA SER A 160 -9.29 12.63 -10.34
C SER A 160 -8.29 13.46 -11.13
N PHE A 161 -7.36 12.79 -11.81
CA PHE A 161 -6.44 13.47 -12.72
C PHE A 161 -7.15 14.08 -13.94
N ASP A 162 -8.35 13.63 -14.28
CA ASP A 162 -9.16 14.21 -15.35
C ASP A 162 -9.64 15.64 -15.00
N ASP A 163 -9.66 15.95 -13.70
CA ASP A 163 -10.00 17.27 -13.18
C ASP A 163 -8.78 18.13 -12.84
N TYR A 164 -7.58 17.61 -13.09
CA TYR A 164 -6.34 18.34 -12.86
C TYR A 164 -6.23 19.56 -13.79
N GLY A 165 -5.92 20.70 -13.20
CA GLY A 165 -5.83 21.98 -13.92
C GLY A 165 -7.14 22.80 -13.93
N LYS A 166 -8.27 22.27 -13.44
CA LYS A 166 -9.44 23.08 -13.10
C LYS A 166 -9.13 23.89 -11.84
N LEU A 167 -9.70 25.10 -11.78
CA LEU A 167 -9.43 26.07 -10.70
C LEU A 167 -9.60 25.43 -9.31
N GLY A 168 -8.53 25.44 -8.50
CA GLY A 168 -8.55 24.92 -7.13
C GLY A 168 -8.31 23.42 -6.96
N ASN A 169 -8.16 22.67 -8.05
CA ASN A 169 -8.01 21.20 -7.98
C ASN A 169 -6.53 20.79 -8.07
N ASP A 170 -5.77 21.06 -7.00
CA ASP A 170 -4.38 20.61 -6.85
C ASP A 170 -4.34 19.35 -5.99
N PHE A 171 -3.73 18.26 -6.51
CA PHE A 171 -3.57 17.00 -5.78
C PHE A 171 -2.87 17.18 -4.43
N ARG A 172 -2.01 18.19 -4.28
CA ARG A 172 -1.31 18.49 -3.03
C ARG A 172 -2.28 18.85 -1.91
N ASN A 173 -3.35 19.57 -2.22
CA ASN A 173 -4.37 19.94 -1.24
C ASN A 173 -5.14 18.72 -0.72
N THR A 174 -5.24 17.67 -1.53
CA THR A 174 -5.91 16.43 -1.13
C THR A 174 -5.06 15.57 -0.19
N ILE A 175 -3.73 15.67 -0.30
CA ILE A 175 -2.79 14.85 0.47
C ILE A 175 -2.29 15.60 1.71
N ALA A 176 -2.08 16.92 1.59
CA ALA A 176 -1.50 17.71 2.67
C ALA A 176 -2.39 17.68 3.92
N PRO A 177 -1.84 17.42 5.10
CA PRO A 177 -2.57 17.57 6.36
C PRO A 177 -2.91 19.05 6.61
N ASP A 178 -3.93 19.29 7.43
CA ASP A 178 -4.38 20.66 7.74
C ASP A 178 -3.36 21.38 8.65
N ALA A 179 -2.68 20.64 9.51
CA ALA A 179 -1.61 21.14 10.36
C ALA A 179 -0.41 20.19 10.40
N MET A 180 0.80 20.75 10.31
CA MET A 180 2.03 19.98 10.47
C MET A 180 3.06 20.79 11.26
N ARG A 181 3.58 20.20 12.33
CA ARG A 181 4.61 20.78 13.18
C ARG A 181 5.74 19.78 13.40
N PHE A 182 6.97 20.22 13.22
CA PHE A 182 8.15 19.40 13.46
C PHE A 182 8.81 19.82 14.77
N THR A 183 9.04 18.84 15.65
CA THR A 183 9.84 18.98 16.85
C THR A 183 11.16 18.23 16.69
N THR A 184 12.05 18.31 17.66
CA THR A 184 13.32 17.56 17.66
C THR A 184 13.13 16.05 17.84
N GLN A 185 11.98 15.60 18.32
CA GLN A 185 11.73 14.20 18.67
C GLN A 185 10.67 13.52 17.81
N HIS A 186 9.72 14.28 17.27
CA HIS A 186 8.60 13.76 16.48
C HIS A 186 8.02 14.85 15.58
N ALA A 187 7.22 14.45 14.62
CA ALA A 187 6.34 15.33 13.86
C ALA A 187 4.92 15.21 14.42
N GLU A 188 4.24 16.33 14.58
CA GLU A 188 2.81 16.44 14.85
C GLU A 188 2.11 16.61 13.50
N ILE A 189 1.18 15.77 13.17
CA ILE A 189 0.42 15.79 11.91
C ILE A 189 -1.05 15.72 12.28
N ASP A 190 -1.76 16.83 12.13
CA ASP A 190 -3.12 17.01 12.62
C ASP A 190 -3.22 16.59 14.12
N ASP A 191 -4.08 15.65 14.45
CA ASP A 191 -4.23 15.13 15.84
C ASP A 191 -3.28 13.94 16.13
N GLY A 192 -2.35 13.62 15.22
CA GLY A 192 -1.47 12.46 15.33
C GLY A 192 0.00 12.80 15.51
N PHE A 193 0.78 11.81 15.96
CA PHE A 193 2.23 11.92 16.11
C PHE A 193 2.91 10.93 15.16
N ALA A 194 3.98 11.38 14.51
CA ALA A 194 4.84 10.55 13.67
C ALA A 194 6.30 10.63 14.13
N LYS A 195 6.97 9.48 14.17
CA LYS A 195 8.40 9.38 14.47
C LYS A 195 9.07 8.45 13.47
N ALA A 196 10.15 8.90 12.85
CA ALA A 196 10.98 8.05 12.01
C ALA A 196 11.99 7.29 12.88
N MET A 197 12.12 5.99 12.63
CA MET A 197 13.17 5.16 13.19
C MET A 197 13.94 4.53 12.05
N THR A 198 15.26 4.62 12.08
CA THR A 198 16.16 3.96 11.12
C THR A 198 16.92 2.86 11.84
N ILE A 199 16.96 1.69 11.22
CA ILE A 199 17.83 0.58 11.64
C ILE A 199 19.00 0.60 10.66
N ALA A 200 20.18 0.84 11.17
CA ALA A 200 21.43 0.84 10.40
C ALA A 200 22.15 -0.50 10.52
#